data_c8ce230cb814b2d320228c89f3160210
#
_entry.id   c8ce230cb814b2d320228c89f3160210
#
_cell.length_a   1.000
_cell.length_b   1.000
_cell.length_c   1.000
_cell.angle_alpha   90.00
_cell.angle_beta   90.00
_cell.angle_gamma   90.00
#
_symmetry.space_group_name_H-M   'P 1'
#
loop_
_entity.id
_entity.type
_entity.pdbx_description
1 polymer ?
#
loop_
_entity_poly.entity_id
_entity_poly.type
_entity_poly.pdbx_seq_one_letter_code
_entity_poly.pdbx_strand_id
1 'polypeptide(L)'
;MEQRAFQPQKKPARTSLDGEKYSIRTQKQGPEYLLVDGYNVIFAWEELERLARQDVAAARGALEDILSNYQGFRRCVVILVFDAYKVKGNPGSVERRNGIYVVYTKEAETADAYIEKTTYEIAREHRVRVVTSDGAEQLIILGHGALRLPAASFRREVEEAEGEISAILARHNRGERS
;
A
#
# COMPACT_ATOMS: atom_id res chain seq x y z
N MET A 1 -15.39 -62.75 -24.03
CA MET A 1 -14.57 -61.81 -23.19
C MET A 1 -14.60 -60.45 -23.84
N GLU A 2 -15.44 -59.57 -23.32
CA GLU A 2 -15.52 -58.20 -23.82
C GLU A 2 -14.38 -57.40 -23.20
N GLN A 3 -13.47 -56.91 -24.03
CA GLN A 3 -12.48 -55.94 -23.65
C GLN A 3 -13.16 -54.58 -23.51
N ARG A 4 -13.38 -54.14 -22.28
CA ARG A 4 -13.77 -52.75 -22.02
C ARG A 4 -12.61 -51.86 -22.41
N ALA A 5 -12.77 -51.10 -23.48
CA ALA A 5 -11.84 -50.03 -23.85
C ALA A 5 -11.77 -49.00 -22.74
N PHE A 6 -10.56 -48.75 -22.25
CA PHE A 6 -10.25 -47.69 -21.32
C PHE A 6 -10.55 -46.34 -21.99
N GLN A 7 -11.62 -45.68 -21.53
CA GLN A 7 -11.87 -44.30 -21.93
C GLN A 7 -11.03 -43.39 -21.02
N PRO A 8 -10.11 -42.59 -21.58
CA PRO A 8 -9.38 -41.62 -20.77
C PRO A 8 -10.38 -40.59 -20.25
N GLN A 9 -10.43 -40.48 -18.92
CA GLN A 9 -11.19 -39.41 -18.28
C GLN A 9 -10.65 -38.05 -18.78
N LYS A 10 -11.54 -37.27 -19.37
CA LYS A 10 -11.23 -35.87 -19.73
C LYS A 10 -10.80 -35.14 -18.46
N LYS A 11 -9.56 -34.69 -18.45
CA LYS A 11 -9.10 -33.75 -17.41
C LYS A 11 -10.04 -32.54 -17.39
N PRO A 12 -10.52 -32.14 -16.23
CA PRO A 12 -11.37 -30.95 -16.15
C PRO A 12 -10.62 -29.76 -16.76
N ALA A 13 -11.33 -29.03 -17.58
CA ALA A 13 -10.77 -27.90 -18.33
C ALA A 13 -10.18 -26.83 -17.37
N ARG A 14 -9.12 -26.19 -17.81
CA ARG A 14 -8.41 -25.10 -17.12
C ARG A 14 -9.28 -23.90 -16.72
N THR A 15 -10.56 -23.91 -16.98
CA THR A 15 -11.54 -22.87 -16.63
C THR A 15 -11.75 -22.67 -15.13
N SER A 16 -11.39 -23.66 -14.30
CA SER A 16 -11.57 -23.53 -12.85
C SER A 16 -10.58 -22.57 -12.18
N LEU A 17 -9.36 -22.47 -12.72
CA LEU A 17 -8.32 -21.61 -12.12
C LEU A 17 -8.59 -20.10 -12.32
N ASP A 18 -9.11 -19.72 -13.45
CA ASP A 18 -9.48 -18.33 -13.70
C ASP A 18 -10.75 -17.93 -12.95
N GLY A 19 -11.68 -18.85 -12.78
CA GLY A 19 -12.87 -18.66 -11.96
C GLY A 19 -12.54 -18.52 -10.48
N GLU A 20 -11.62 -19.34 -9.96
CA GLU A 20 -11.17 -19.23 -8.56
C GLU A 20 -10.40 -17.94 -8.29
N LYS A 21 -9.52 -17.51 -9.19
CA LYS A 21 -8.82 -16.24 -9.07
C LYS A 21 -9.79 -15.05 -9.09
N TYR A 22 -10.79 -15.10 -9.92
CA TYR A 22 -11.82 -14.07 -9.99
C TYR A 22 -12.68 -14.05 -8.73
N SER A 23 -13.07 -15.21 -8.23
CA SER A 23 -13.88 -15.35 -7.02
C SER A 23 -13.11 -14.88 -5.77
N ILE A 24 -11.81 -15.15 -5.67
CA ILE A 24 -10.96 -14.68 -4.58
C ILE A 24 -10.86 -13.14 -4.58
N ARG A 25 -10.73 -12.51 -5.76
CA ARG A 25 -10.73 -11.05 -5.87
C ARG A 25 -12.05 -10.40 -5.45
N THR A 26 -13.17 -11.03 -5.78
CA THR A 26 -14.51 -10.53 -5.40
C THR A 26 -14.85 -10.77 -3.94
N GLN A 27 -14.19 -11.72 -3.26
CA GLN A 27 -14.40 -12.02 -1.85
C GLN A 27 -13.65 -11.11 -0.90
N LYS A 28 -12.62 -10.40 -1.36
CA LYS A 28 -11.89 -9.42 -0.54
C LYS A 28 -12.73 -8.15 -0.38
N GLN A 29 -13.44 -8.10 0.73
CA GLN A 29 -14.29 -6.96 1.08
C GLN A 29 -13.62 -6.08 2.14
N GLY A 30 -14.16 -4.88 2.31
CA GLY A 30 -13.67 -3.91 3.27
C GLY A 30 -12.70 -2.91 2.65
N PRO A 31 -12.09 -2.04 3.48
CA PRO A 31 -11.16 -1.03 2.99
C PRO A 31 -9.89 -1.66 2.41
N GLU A 32 -9.33 -0.97 1.43
CA GLU A 32 -8.02 -1.30 0.91
C GLU A 32 -6.95 -0.88 1.92
N TYR A 33 -5.91 -1.68 2.04
CA TYR A 33 -4.72 -1.34 2.80
C TYR A 33 -3.65 -0.79 1.88
N LEU A 34 -3.08 0.34 2.26
CA LEU A 34 -1.99 0.99 1.55
C LEU A 34 -0.77 1.03 2.47
N LEU A 35 0.25 0.25 2.15
CA LEU A 35 1.54 0.30 2.83
C LEU A 35 2.46 1.23 2.05
N VAL A 36 3.12 2.13 2.76
CA VAL A 36 3.99 3.14 2.15
C VAL A 36 5.39 3.03 2.75
N ASP A 37 6.38 2.80 1.91
CA ASP A 37 7.79 2.91 2.29
C ASP A 37 8.14 4.40 2.39
N GLY A 38 8.20 4.91 3.62
CA GLY A 38 8.25 6.35 3.89
C GLY A 38 9.47 7.03 3.29
N TYR A 39 10.67 6.50 3.51
CA TYR A 39 11.88 7.12 2.97
C TYR A 39 11.99 6.96 1.45
N ASN A 40 11.49 5.89 0.90
CA ASN A 40 11.43 5.71 -0.54
C ASN A 40 10.60 6.80 -1.21
N VAL A 41 9.44 7.11 -0.64
CA VAL A 41 8.56 8.19 -1.12
C VAL A 41 9.20 9.56 -0.90
N ILE A 42 9.75 9.82 0.29
CA ILE A 42 10.41 11.10 0.59
C ILE A 42 11.50 11.41 -0.44
N PHE A 43 12.35 10.44 -0.74
CA PHE A 43 13.45 10.64 -1.70
C PHE A 43 13.04 10.59 -3.17
N ALA A 44 11.85 10.05 -3.47
CA ALA A 44 11.30 10.03 -4.82
C ALA A 44 10.50 11.30 -5.17
N TRP A 45 9.92 11.97 -4.19
CA TRP A 45 9.15 13.19 -4.38
C TRP A 45 10.03 14.42 -4.17
N GLU A 46 10.18 15.23 -5.20
CA GLU A 46 11.14 16.34 -5.22
C GLU A 46 10.96 17.31 -4.03
N GLU A 47 9.75 17.71 -3.70
CA GLU A 47 9.49 18.64 -2.60
C GLU A 47 9.83 18.04 -1.23
N LEU A 48 9.58 16.76 -1.02
CA LEU A 48 9.94 16.08 0.23
C LEU A 48 11.44 15.82 0.32
N GLU A 49 12.07 15.51 -0.79
CA GLU A 49 13.52 15.29 -0.85
C GLU A 49 14.28 16.60 -0.54
N ARG A 50 13.83 17.71 -1.08
CA ARG A 50 14.40 19.04 -0.72
C ARG A 50 14.23 19.34 0.77
N LEU A 51 13.06 19.07 1.31
CA LEU A 51 12.81 19.29 2.75
C LEU A 51 13.68 18.37 3.59
N ALA A 52 13.86 17.12 3.20
CA ALA A 52 14.70 16.15 3.90
C ALA A 52 16.18 16.55 3.94
N ARG A 53 16.68 17.24 2.95
CA ARG A 53 18.05 17.78 2.94
C ARG A 53 18.29 18.79 4.04
N GLN A 54 17.26 19.51 4.46
CA GLN A 54 17.31 20.48 5.53
C GLN A 54 16.95 19.86 6.87
N ASP A 55 15.88 19.08 6.91
CA ASP A 55 15.33 18.46 8.11
C ASP A 55 14.52 17.22 7.76
N VAL A 56 15.09 16.05 8.03
CA VAL A 56 14.43 14.75 7.78
C VAL A 56 13.15 14.59 8.60
N ALA A 57 13.14 15.10 9.84
CA ALA A 57 11.95 15.03 10.68
C ALA A 57 10.79 15.86 10.10
N ALA A 58 11.09 17.03 9.53
CA ALA A 58 10.11 17.84 8.83
C ALA A 58 9.55 17.13 7.59
N ALA A 59 10.40 16.44 6.83
CA ALA A 59 9.96 15.66 5.69
C ALA A 59 9.04 14.50 6.09
N ARG A 60 9.35 13.80 7.18
CA ARG A 60 8.47 12.76 7.72
C ARG A 60 7.10 13.33 8.11
N GLY A 61 7.09 14.44 8.83
CA GLY A 61 5.85 15.11 9.22
C GLY A 61 5.02 15.59 8.04
N ALA A 62 5.65 16.14 7.01
CA ALA A 62 4.98 16.57 5.79
C ALA A 62 4.34 15.36 5.06
N LEU A 63 5.03 14.23 4.97
CA LEU A 63 4.46 13.02 4.38
C LEU A 63 3.29 12.48 5.21
N GLU A 64 3.39 12.48 6.53
CA GLU A 64 2.28 12.09 7.41
C GLU A 64 1.03 12.95 7.14
N ASP A 65 1.17 14.25 7.00
CA ASP A 65 0.06 15.16 6.71
C ASP A 65 -0.57 14.88 5.35
N ILE A 66 0.24 14.69 4.32
CA ILE A 66 -0.23 14.35 2.97
C ILE A 66 -1.02 13.04 2.99
N LEU A 67 -0.50 12.01 3.64
CA LEU A 67 -1.16 10.70 3.72
C LEU A 67 -2.42 10.73 4.58
N SER A 68 -2.44 11.55 5.62
CA SER A 68 -3.62 11.76 6.46
C SER A 68 -4.78 12.35 5.66
N ASN A 69 -4.51 13.36 4.85
CA ASN A 69 -5.50 13.96 3.96
C ASN A 69 -5.97 12.96 2.89
N TYR A 70 -5.05 12.22 2.30
CA TYR A 70 -5.37 11.18 1.33
C TYR A 70 -6.25 10.10 1.92
N GLN A 71 -5.91 9.62 3.12
CA GLN A 71 -6.68 8.60 3.84
C GLN A 71 -8.13 9.06 4.12
N GLY A 72 -8.30 10.29 4.59
CA GLY A 72 -9.61 10.85 4.87
C GLY A 72 -10.50 10.93 3.63
N PHE A 73 -9.91 11.21 2.48
CA PHE A 73 -10.62 11.27 1.21
C PHE A 73 -10.91 9.89 0.62
N ARG A 74 -9.93 9.01 0.57
CA ARG A 74 -10.05 7.66 -0.02
C ARG A 74 -10.63 6.61 0.93
N ARG A 75 -10.65 6.86 2.22
CA ARG A 75 -11.13 5.94 3.26
C ARG A 75 -10.47 4.57 3.22
N CYS A 76 -9.20 4.55 2.92
CA CYS A 76 -8.35 3.36 2.99
C CYS A 76 -7.63 3.29 4.34
N VAL A 77 -7.04 2.15 4.66
CA VAL A 77 -6.15 2.00 5.80
C VAL A 77 -4.72 2.25 5.34
N VAL A 78 -4.10 3.31 5.84
CA VAL A 78 -2.73 3.67 5.49
C VAL A 78 -1.77 3.26 6.59
N ILE A 79 -0.72 2.54 6.21
CA ILE A 79 0.39 2.14 7.08
C ILE A 79 1.67 2.72 6.50
N LEU A 80 2.16 3.78 7.13
CA LEU A 80 3.41 4.44 6.75
C LEU A 80 4.55 3.85 7.56
N VAL A 81 5.54 3.30 6.86
CA VAL A 81 6.66 2.57 7.48
C VAL A 81 7.95 3.36 7.31
N PHE A 82 8.60 3.67 8.42
CA PHE A 82 9.93 4.26 8.44
C PHE A 82 10.96 3.28 8.96
N ASP A 83 12.04 3.14 8.22
CA ASP A 83 13.16 2.30 8.59
C ASP A 83 13.94 2.94 9.76
N ALA A 84 13.96 2.26 10.89
CA ALA A 84 14.74 2.60 12.06
C ALA A 84 15.76 1.49 12.42
N TYR A 85 16.08 0.65 11.45
CA TYR A 85 16.95 -0.53 11.55
C TYR A 85 18.28 -0.30 12.29
N LYS A 86 18.88 0.89 12.08
CA LYS A 86 20.19 1.23 12.65
C LYS A 86 20.14 1.84 14.05
N VAL A 87 18.95 2.12 14.56
CA VAL A 87 18.82 2.70 15.92
C VAL A 87 19.00 1.60 16.94
N LYS A 88 20.16 1.61 17.60
CA LYS A 88 20.55 0.60 18.58
C LYS A 88 19.59 0.60 19.77
N GLY A 89 19.11 -0.60 20.15
CA GLY A 89 18.18 -0.77 21.26
C GLY A 89 16.75 -0.31 20.99
N ASN A 90 16.44 0.10 19.76
CA ASN A 90 15.10 0.53 19.40
C ASN A 90 14.12 -0.66 19.37
N PRO A 91 13.08 -0.66 20.20
CA PRO A 91 12.07 -1.73 20.19
C PRO A 91 11.07 -1.60 19.04
N GLY A 92 11.17 -0.56 18.22
CA GLY A 92 10.16 -0.19 17.23
C GLY A 92 8.92 0.43 17.85
N SER A 93 8.07 0.97 17.02
CA SER A 93 6.79 1.53 17.46
C SER A 93 5.74 1.46 16.36
N VAL A 94 4.48 1.36 16.77
CA VAL A 94 3.32 1.52 15.91
C VAL A 94 2.42 2.55 16.58
N GLU A 95 2.21 3.67 15.91
CA GLU A 95 1.40 4.76 16.43
C GLU A 95 0.27 5.09 15.45
N ARG A 96 -0.87 5.46 15.98
CA ARG A 96 -1.95 6.00 15.16
C ARG A 96 -1.92 7.53 15.25
N ARG A 97 -1.76 8.19 14.10
CA ARG A 97 -1.68 9.64 14.00
C ARG A 97 -2.59 10.15 12.89
N ASN A 98 -3.54 11.02 13.24
CA ASN A 98 -4.41 11.68 12.26
C ASN A 98 -5.04 10.72 11.23
N GLY A 99 -5.52 9.56 11.69
CA GLY A 99 -6.21 8.59 10.84
C GLY A 99 -5.30 7.61 10.09
N ILE A 100 -3.99 7.72 10.21
CA ILE A 100 -3.03 6.76 9.62
C ILE A 100 -2.22 6.05 10.70
N TYR A 101 -1.65 4.90 10.35
CA TYR A 101 -0.68 4.20 11.19
C TYR A 101 0.73 4.57 10.76
N VAL A 102 1.57 4.95 11.71
CA VAL A 102 2.98 5.26 11.51
C VAL A 102 3.82 4.22 12.25
N VAL A 103 4.62 3.50 11.50
CA VAL A 103 5.47 2.44 12.01
C VAL A 103 6.93 2.84 11.91
N TYR A 104 7.64 2.73 13.03
CA TYR A 104 9.10 2.74 13.05
C TYR A 104 9.57 1.31 13.31
N THR A 105 10.38 0.77 12.41
CA THR A 105 10.87 -0.61 12.56
C THR A 105 11.81 -0.72 13.75
N LYS A 106 11.87 -1.90 14.33
CA LYS A 106 12.78 -2.19 15.46
C LYS A 106 14.23 -2.36 14.99
N GLU A 107 15.16 -2.37 15.94
CA GLU A 107 16.56 -2.68 15.64
C GLU A 107 16.67 -3.97 14.81
N ALA A 108 17.51 -3.96 13.80
CA ALA A 108 17.75 -5.04 12.85
C ALA A 108 16.56 -5.45 11.97
N GLU A 109 15.46 -4.72 11.99
CA GLU A 109 14.34 -4.90 11.07
C GLU A 109 14.29 -3.77 10.03
N THR A 110 14.43 -4.10 8.75
CA THR A 110 14.29 -3.12 7.66
C THR A 110 12.82 -2.82 7.37
N ALA A 111 12.55 -1.66 6.74
CA ALA A 111 11.22 -1.35 6.23
C ALA A 111 10.74 -2.41 5.23
N ASP A 112 11.62 -2.88 4.35
CA ASP A 112 11.35 -3.92 3.37
C ASP A 112 10.84 -5.21 4.03
N ALA A 113 11.55 -5.68 5.06
CA ALA A 113 11.18 -6.88 5.79
C ALA A 113 9.84 -6.71 6.52
N TYR A 114 9.61 -5.57 7.11
CA TYR A 114 8.34 -5.25 7.77
C TYR A 114 7.18 -5.23 6.77
N ILE A 115 7.34 -4.55 5.65
CA ILE A 115 6.33 -4.44 4.59
C ILE A 115 6.03 -5.82 4.00
N GLU A 116 7.04 -6.62 3.72
CA GLU A 116 6.87 -7.98 3.22
C GLU A 116 6.02 -8.83 4.16
N LYS A 117 6.41 -8.88 5.43
CA LYS A 117 5.70 -9.65 6.45
C LYS A 117 4.26 -9.20 6.62
N THR A 118 4.04 -7.89 6.73
CA THR A 118 2.72 -7.30 6.95
C THR A 118 1.82 -7.49 5.73
N THR A 119 2.36 -7.31 4.53
CA THR A 119 1.65 -7.55 3.27
C THR A 119 1.20 -9.00 3.16
N TYR A 120 2.06 -9.95 3.51
CA TYR A 120 1.73 -11.37 3.50
C TYR A 120 0.54 -11.69 4.41
N GLU A 121 0.52 -11.12 5.60
CA GLU A 121 -0.56 -11.32 6.56
C GLU A 121 -1.88 -10.68 6.12
N ILE A 122 -1.83 -9.42 5.65
CA ILE A 122 -3.03 -8.65 5.29
C ILE A 122 -3.64 -9.12 3.97
N ALA A 123 -2.81 -9.46 2.97
CA ALA A 123 -3.26 -9.80 1.63
C ALA A 123 -4.12 -11.06 1.55
N ARG A 124 -4.13 -11.88 2.59
CA ARG A 124 -4.99 -13.07 2.67
C ARG A 124 -6.47 -12.71 2.66
N GLU A 125 -6.84 -11.61 3.30
CA GLU A 125 -8.23 -11.23 3.53
C GLU A 125 -8.60 -9.87 2.93
N HIS A 126 -7.61 -9.02 2.66
CA HIS A 126 -7.80 -7.65 2.24
C HIS A 126 -7.05 -7.33 0.95
N ARG A 127 -7.57 -6.34 0.22
CA ARG A 127 -6.84 -5.75 -0.90
C ARG A 127 -5.67 -4.94 -0.35
N VAL A 128 -4.49 -5.12 -0.91
CA VAL A 128 -3.28 -4.45 -0.47
C VAL A 128 -2.56 -3.83 -1.66
N ARG A 129 -2.20 -2.57 -1.52
CA ARG A 129 -1.23 -1.91 -2.41
C ARG A 129 -0.01 -1.48 -1.61
N VAL A 130 1.14 -1.54 -2.23
CA VAL A 130 2.40 -1.13 -1.61
C VAL A 130 3.07 -0.08 -2.47
N VAL A 131 3.36 1.07 -1.87
CA VAL A 131 4.06 2.17 -2.53
C VAL A 131 5.54 2.07 -2.24
N THR A 132 6.31 1.79 -3.27
CA THR A 132 7.77 1.69 -3.20
C THR A 132 8.37 1.85 -4.58
N SER A 133 9.63 2.28 -4.63
CA SER A 133 10.45 2.23 -5.85
C SER A 133 11.52 1.14 -5.80
N ASP A 134 11.57 0.32 -4.74
CA ASP A 134 12.52 -0.77 -4.61
C ASP A 134 12.14 -1.97 -5.51
N GLY A 135 13.08 -2.40 -6.37
CA GLY A 135 12.86 -3.51 -7.29
C GLY A 135 12.73 -4.87 -6.60
N ALA A 136 13.40 -5.08 -5.47
CA ALA A 136 13.32 -6.33 -4.71
C ALA A 136 11.94 -6.50 -4.07
N GLU A 137 11.39 -5.46 -3.46
CA GLU A 137 10.03 -5.44 -2.91
C GLU A 137 8.98 -5.77 -3.98
N GLN A 138 9.16 -5.31 -5.21
CA GLN A 138 8.23 -5.58 -6.31
C GLN A 138 7.98 -7.08 -6.53
N LEU A 139 9.04 -7.88 -6.53
CA LEU A 139 8.95 -9.31 -6.76
C LEU A 139 8.22 -10.03 -5.63
N ILE A 140 8.53 -9.67 -4.40
CA ILE A 140 7.95 -10.27 -3.18
C ILE A 140 6.46 -9.96 -3.08
N ILE A 141 6.08 -8.71 -3.28
CA ILE A 141 4.70 -8.24 -3.20
C ILE A 141 3.81 -8.95 -4.20
N LEU A 142 4.23 -9.06 -5.46
CA LEU A 142 3.48 -9.76 -6.49
C LEU A 142 3.27 -11.24 -6.14
N GLY A 143 4.24 -11.89 -5.48
CA GLY A 143 4.12 -13.26 -5.00
C GLY A 143 3.05 -13.46 -3.94
N HIS A 144 2.66 -12.42 -3.22
CA HIS A 144 1.63 -12.44 -2.17
C HIS A 144 0.27 -11.87 -2.62
N GLY A 145 0.13 -11.50 -3.89
CA GLY A 145 -1.12 -10.99 -4.44
C GLY A 145 -1.41 -9.52 -4.15
N ALA A 146 -0.46 -8.78 -3.57
CA ALA A 146 -0.54 -7.35 -3.42
C ALA A 146 -0.14 -6.64 -4.71
N LEU A 147 -0.68 -5.44 -4.94
CA LEU A 147 -0.33 -4.61 -6.08
C LEU A 147 0.76 -3.61 -5.69
N ARG A 148 1.81 -3.56 -6.49
CA ARG A 148 2.83 -2.55 -6.37
C ARG A 148 2.40 -1.26 -7.05
N LEU A 149 2.62 -0.14 -6.37
CA LEU A 149 2.41 1.19 -6.92
C LEU A 149 3.72 1.98 -6.83
N PRO A 150 4.33 2.38 -7.97
CA PRO A 150 5.52 3.21 -7.94
C PRO A 150 5.26 4.55 -7.25
N ALA A 151 6.25 5.07 -6.54
CA ALA A 151 6.13 6.35 -5.82
C ALA A 151 5.71 7.51 -6.73
N ALA A 152 6.19 7.56 -7.96
CA ALA A 152 5.79 8.57 -8.93
C ALA A 152 4.32 8.45 -9.36
N SER A 153 3.82 7.23 -9.49
CA SER A 153 2.40 6.99 -9.80
C SER A 153 1.51 7.34 -8.62
N PHE A 154 1.95 7.04 -7.42
CA PHE A 154 1.24 7.41 -6.20
C PHE A 154 1.19 8.95 -6.02
N ARG A 155 2.26 9.66 -6.38
CA ARG A 155 2.25 11.13 -6.37
C ARG A 155 1.10 11.70 -7.19
N ARG A 156 0.86 11.14 -8.38
CA ARG A 156 -0.26 11.55 -9.23
C ARG A 156 -1.62 11.28 -8.59
N GLU A 157 -1.80 10.13 -7.95
CA GLU A 157 -3.05 9.84 -7.21
C GLU A 157 -3.28 10.81 -6.07
N VAL A 158 -2.24 11.19 -5.34
CA VAL A 158 -2.32 12.18 -4.26
C VAL A 158 -2.69 13.55 -4.80
N GLU A 159 -2.08 13.98 -5.90
CA GLU A 159 -2.39 15.26 -6.55
C GLU A 159 -3.83 15.31 -7.06
N GLU A 160 -4.32 14.23 -7.64
CA GLU A 160 -5.72 14.11 -8.07
C GLU A 160 -6.68 14.22 -6.87
N ALA A 161 -6.38 13.53 -5.78
CA ALA A 161 -7.17 13.61 -4.55
C ALA A 161 -7.18 15.03 -3.96
N GLU A 162 -6.03 15.69 -3.91
CA GLU A 162 -5.92 17.09 -3.46
C GLU A 162 -6.74 18.04 -4.34
N GLY A 163 -6.71 17.83 -5.65
CA GLY A 163 -7.50 18.60 -6.60
C GLY A 163 -9.01 18.42 -6.41
N GLU A 164 -9.46 17.20 -6.17
CA GLU A 164 -10.87 16.90 -5.88
C GLU A 164 -11.33 17.50 -4.55
N ILE A 165 -10.51 17.42 -3.52
CA ILE A 165 -10.78 18.04 -2.21
C ILE A 165 -10.90 19.55 -2.36
N SER A 166 -9.98 20.19 -3.07
CA SER A 166 -10.01 21.63 -3.34
C SER A 166 -11.27 22.05 -4.09
N ALA A 167 -11.70 21.27 -5.06
CA ALA A 167 -12.93 21.53 -5.82
C ALA A 167 -14.19 21.42 -4.94
N ILE A 168 -14.24 20.44 -4.04
CA ILE A 168 -15.35 20.28 -3.08
C ILE A 168 -15.41 21.48 -2.14
N LEU A 169 -14.29 21.89 -1.58
CA LEU A 169 -14.21 23.06 -0.68
C LEU A 169 -14.60 24.35 -1.39
N ALA A 170 -14.17 24.53 -2.63
CA ALA A 170 -14.52 25.71 -3.42
C ALA A 170 -16.03 25.78 -3.69
N ARG A 171 -16.68 24.67 -4.01
CA ARG A 171 -18.14 24.59 -4.16
C ARG A 171 -18.87 24.89 -2.86
N HIS A 172 -18.41 24.32 -1.75
CA HIS A 172 -18.99 24.56 -0.45
C HIS A 172 -18.89 26.04 -0.04
N ASN A 173 -17.76 26.69 -0.27
CA ASN A 173 -17.55 28.10 0.02
C ASN A 173 -18.41 29.02 -0.86
N ARG A 174 -18.80 28.60 -2.06
CA ARG A 174 -19.75 29.32 -2.92
C ARG A 174 -21.22 29.09 -2.57
N GLY A 175 -21.50 28.23 -1.58
CA GLY A 175 -22.86 27.88 -1.21
C GLY A 175 -23.59 26.92 -2.18
N GLU A 176 -22.87 26.30 -3.11
CA GLU A 176 -23.42 25.32 -4.02
C GLU A 176 -23.63 23.99 -3.28
N ARG A 177 -24.89 23.55 -3.24
CA ARG A 177 -25.23 22.21 -2.71
C ARG A 177 -25.08 21.18 -3.82
N SER A 178 -24.34 20.13 -3.54
CA SER A 178 -24.27 18.97 -4.43
C SER A 178 -25.54 18.14 -4.38
#